data_fbfbfb1101605842c49ac96452ff4011
#
_entry.id   fbfbfb1101605842c49ac96452ff4011
#
_cell.length_a   1.000
_cell.length_b   1.000
_cell.length_c   1.000
_cell.angle_alpha   90.00
_cell.angle_beta   90.00
_cell.angle_gamma   90.00
#
_symmetry.space_group_name_H-M   'P 1'
#
loop_
_entity.id
_entity.type
_entity.pdbx_description
1 polymer ?
#
loop_
_entity_poly.entity_id
_entity_poly.type
_entity_poly.pdbx_seq_one_letter_code
_entity_poly.pdbx_strand_id
1 'polypeptide(L)'
;MERQILLNGQSVRYTLSRKQVKNINLRIRNGEIFVSAAKSVPLSVIEDFLLRKAAWILSALAESKQKKPDCESTVWLFGEQLTLPPDANWDSWQKEQAAHLLPAAYEQAWELLKDAGFSKPALRLRKMKSRWGSCIPSKAVITLNTALVGAPVDCQVAVAAHELCHMLHPNHSKAFYTALYHYVPDYERCRNYLKSAQGFLIDL
;
A
#
# COMPACT_ATOMS: atom_id res chain seq x y z
N MET A 1 0.59 -21.31 -17.38
CA MET A 1 1.13 -22.67 -17.53
C MET A 1 1.66 -23.09 -16.18
N GLU A 2 1.03 -24.10 -15.57
CA GLU A 2 1.47 -24.63 -14.28
C GLU A 2 2.69 -25.50 -14.44
N ARG A 3 3.58 -25.45 -13.48
CA ARG A 3 4.84 -26.20 -13.40
C ARG A 3 5.16 -26.57 -11.96
N GLN A 4 6.07 -27.49 -11.81
CA GLN A 4 6.53 -27.99 -10.51
C GLN A 4 8.04 -27.93 -10.43
N ILE A 5 8.58 -27.56 -9.27
CA ILE A 5 10.01 -27.46 -9.00
C ILE A 5 10.30 -28.00 -7.60
N LEU A 6 11.46 -28.57 -7.41
CA LEU A 6 11.95 -29.05 -6.11
C LEU A 6 12.78 -27.94 -5.46
N LEU A 7 12.31 -27.35 -4.36
CA LEU A 7 13.02 -26.30 -3.60
C LEU A 7 13.44 -26.87 -2.25
N ASN A 8 14.74 -27.00 -2.00
CA ASN A 8 15.30 -27.57 -0.76
C ASN A 8 14.63 -28.92 -0.36
N GLY A 9 14.39 -29.80 -1.32
CA GLY A 9 13.74 -31.10 -1.08
C GLY A 9 12.21 -31.08 -1.02
N GLN A 10 11.58 -29.91 -1.06
CA GLN A 10 10.12 -29.77 -1.07
C GLN A 10 9.62 -29.48 -2.48
N SER A 11 8.65 -30.27 -2.95
CA SER A 11 7.99 -30.08 -4.25
C SER A 11 6.99 -28.93 -4.18
N VAL A 12 7.14 -27.94 -5.05
CA VAL A 12 6.33 -26.72 -5.07
C VAL A 12 5.81 -26.45 -6.49
N ARG A 13 4.50 -26.13 -6.59
CA ARG A 13 3.90 -25.73 -7.87
C ARG A 13 4.04 -24.24 -8.08
N TYR A 14 4.21 -23.81 -9.32
CA TYR A 14 4.22 -22.41 -9.72
C TYR A 14 3.55 -22.18 -11.07
N THR A 15 2.92 -21.03 -11.24
CA THR A 15 2.31 -20.61 -12.51
C THR A 15 3.28 -19.71 -13.26
N LEU A 16 3.76 -20.16 -14.44
CA LEU A 16 4.60 -19.38 -15.32
C LEU A 16 3.78 -18.64 -16.38
N SER A 17 3.94 -17.33 -16.44
CA SER A 17 3.36 -16.44 -17.47
C SER A 17 4.47 -15.79 -18.29
N ARG A 18 4.39 -15.92 -19.61
CA ARG A 18 5.30 -15.24 -20.55
C ARG A 18 4.73 -13.87 -20.91
N LYS A 19 5.45 -12.80 -20.54
CA LYS A 19 5.04 -11.40 -20.71
C LYS A 19 6.18 -10.56 -21.27
N GLN A 20 5.86 -9.37 -21.79
CA GLN A 20 6.90 -8.38 -22.16
C GLN A 20 7.39 -7.69 -20.89
N VAL A 21 8.36 -8.30 -20.21
CA VAL A 21 9.00 -7.79 -18.99
C VAL A 21 10.51 -7.87 -19.13
N LYS A 22 11.24 -6.91 -18.54
CA LYS A 22 12.72 -6.88 -18.58
C LYS A 22 13.36 -7.90 -17.65
N ASN A 23 12.71 -8.20 -16.52
CA ASN A 23 13.24 -9.07 -15.46
C ASN A 23 12.30 -10.24 -15.18
N ILE A 24 12.82 -11.30 -14.56
CA ILE A 24 12.01 -12.36 -13.97
C ILE A 24 11.34 -11.78 -12.71
N ASN A 25 10.00 -11.80 -12.68
CA ASN A 25 9.24 -11.36 -11.51
C ASN A 25 8.63 -12.57 -10.82
N LEU A 26 8.80 -12.65 -9.50
CA LEU A 26 8.27 -13.68 -8.62
C LEU A 26 7.27 -13.02 -7.67
N ARG A 27 6.09 -13.61 -7.52
CA ARG A 27 5.03 -13.15 -6.59
C ARG A 27 4.41 -14.37 -5.93
N ILE A 28 4.14 -14.25 -4.64
CA ILE A 28 3.36 -15.24 -3.89
C ILE A 28 2.05 -14.56 -3.47
N ARG A 29 0.92 -15.21 -3.73
CA ARG A 29 -0.41 -14.74 -3.37
C ARG A 29 -1.26 -15.94 -2.95
N ASN A 30 -1.91 -15.86 -1.80
CA ASN A 30 -2.79 -16.90 -1.27
C ASN A 30 -2.14 -18.30 -1.28
N GLY A 31 -0.84 -18.39 -0.97
CA GLY A 31 -0.11 -19.65 -1.00
C GLY A 31 0.25 -20.18 -2.39
N GLU A 32 -0.01 -19.43 -3.45
CA GLU A 32 0.33 -19.77 -4.83
C GLU A 32 1.50 -18.93 -5.35
N ILE A 33 2.37 -19.56 -6.14
CA ILE A 33 3.55 -18.92 -6.72
C ILE A 33 3.26 -18.53 -8.17
N PHE A 34 3.43 -17.24 -8.47
CA PHE A 34 3.32 -16.69 -9.81
C PHE A 34 4.68 -16.17 -10.28
N VAL A 35 5.14 -16.66 -11.43
CA VAL A 35 6.37 -16.23 -12.07
C VAL A 35 6.04 -15.62 -13.42
N SER A 36 6.60 -14.45 -13.72
CA SER A 36 6.50 -13.85 -15.05
C SER A 36 7.88 -13.52 -15.60
N ALA A 37 8.13 -13.91 -16.85
CA ALA A 37 9.39 -13.71 -17.54
C ALA A 37 9.15 -13.43 -19.04
N ALA A 38 10.15 -12.83 -19.71
CA ALA A 38 10.11 -12.61 -21.14
C ALA A 38 10.10 -13.96 -21.90
N LYS A 39 9.57 -13.97 -23.12
CA LYS A 39 9.53 -15.17 -23.96
C LYS A 39 10.94 -15.72 -24.27
N SER A 40 11.93 -14.82 -24.38
CA SER A 40 13.34 -15.14 -24.68
C SER A 40 14.11 -15.77 -23.51
N VAL A 41 13.61 -15.70 -22.28
CA VAL A 41 14.31 -16.24 -21.11
C VAL A 41 14.14 -17.77 -21.07
N PRO A 42 15.22 -18.57 -21.13
CA PRO A 42 15.13 -20.02 -21.03
C PRO A 42 14.51 -20.48 -19.71
N LEU A 43 13.88 -21.67 -19.73
CA LEU A 43 13.25 -22.21 -18.53
C LEU A 43 14.25 -22.50 -17.43
N SER A 44 15.43 -23.03 -17.79
CA SER A 44 16.52 -23.30 -16.85
C SER A 44 16.93 -22.05 -16.05
N VAL A 45 17.02 -20.90 -16.71
CA VAL A 45 17.35 -19.62 -16.04
C VAL A 45 16.25 -19.21 -15.03
N ILE A 46 14.98 -19.50 -15.35
CA ILE A 46 13.88 -19.23 -14.44
C ILE A 46 13.94 -20.18 -13.23
N GLU A 47 14.19 -21.46 -13.46
CA GLU A 47 14.30 -22.46 -12.41
C GLU A 47 15.52 -22.21 -11.51
N ASP A 48 16.67 -21.85 -12.07
CA ASP A 48 17.85 -21.41 -11.32
C ASP A 48 17.56 -20.17 -10.45
N PHE A 49 16.77 -19.23 -10.96
CA PHE A 49 16.33 -18.07 -10.19
C PHE A 49 15.45 -18.49 -9.01
N LEU A 50 14.52 -19.43 -9.19
CA LEU A 50 13.66 -19.95 -8.13
C LEU A 50 14.47 -20.73 -7.09
N LEU A 51 15.43 -21.54 -7.51
CA LEU A 51 16.33 -22.27 -6.62
C LEU A 51 17.14 -21.33 -5.72
N ARG A 52 17.69 -20.25 -6.29
CA ARG A 52 18.39 -19.22 -5.49
C ARG A 52 17.50 -18.50 -4.49
N LYS A 53 16.18 -18.45 -4.73
CA LYS A 53 15.18 -17.86 -3.86
C LYS A 53 14.44 -18.88 -2.99
N ALA A 54 14.85 -20.14 -2.98
CA ALA A 54 14.13 -21.25 -2.36
C ALA A 54 13.79 -20.98 -0.89
N ALA A 55 14.75 -20.54 -0.07
CA ALA A 55 14.52 -20.27 1.34
C ALA A 55 13.44 -19.19 1.54
N TRP A 56 13.50 -18.09 0.80
CA TRP A 56 12.50 -17.02 0.84
C TRP A 56 11.12 -17.50 0.38
N ILE A 57 11.06 -18.30 -0.71
CA ILE A 57 9.80 -18.84 -1.23
C ILE A 57 9.13 -19.73 -0.18
N LEU A 58 9.89 -20.63 0.44
CA LEU A 58 9.37 -21.56 1.44
C LEU A 58 8.90 -20.84 2.70
N SER A 59 9.63 -19.82 3.19
CA SER A 59 9.20 -18.98 4.30
C SER A 59 7.89 -18.25 3.97
N ALA A 60 7.81 -17.59 2.83
CA ALA A 60 6.60 -16.87 2.41
C ALA A 60 5.38 -17.80 2.20
N LEU A 61 5.59 -19.04 1.74
CA LEU A 61 4.55 -20.06 1.65
C LEU A 61 4.09 -20.54 3.04
N ALA A 62 5.02 -20.72 3.98
CA ALA A 62 4.70 -21.09 5.36
C ALA A 62 3.89 -19.98 6.05
N GLU A 63 4.29 -18.72 5.90
CA GLU A 63 3.57 -17.56 6.42
C GLU A 63 2.16 -17.44 5.80
N SER A 64 2.02 -17.71 4.49
CA SER A 64 0.71 -17.66 3.83
C SER A 64 -0.22 -18.83 4.24
N LYS A 65 0.34 -19.99 4.63
CA LYS A 65 -0.44 -21.11 5.17
C LYS A 65 -0.88 -20.89 6.62
N GLN A 66 -0.16 -20.05 7.36
CA GLN A 66 -0.54 -19.67 8.73
C GLN A 66 -1.67 -18.63 8.77
N LYS A 67 -1.97 -17.95 7.67
CA LYS A 67 -3.21 -17.16 7.50
C LYS A 67 -4.38 -18.13 7.30
N LYS A 68 -4.88 -18.69 8.40
CA LYS A 68 -6.07 -19.56 8.40
C LYS A 68 -7.31 -18.80 7.93
N PRO A 69 -8.19 -19.43 7.13
CA PRO A 69 -9.47 -18.83 6.72
C PRO A 69 -10.52 -18.71 7.84
N ASP A 70 -10.26 -19.21 9.03
CA ASP A 70 -11.21 -19.24 10.16
C ASP A 70 -10.93 -18.20 11.26
N CYS A 71 -10.05 -17.22 11.01
CA CYS A 71 -9.86 -16.12 11.94
C CYS A 71 -10.74 -14.96 11.48
N GLU A 72 -11.61 -14.49 12.37
CA GLU A 72 -12.27 -13.20 12.29
C GLU A 72 -11.32 -12.19 11.65
N SER A 73 -11.70 -11.63 10.49
CA SER A 73 -10.83 -10.70 9.76
C SER A 73 -10.68 -9.44 10.61
N THR A 74 -9.55 -9.32 11.28
CA THR A 74 -9.25 -8.14 12.07
C THR A 74 -8.80 -7.03 11.16
N VAL A 75 -9.46 -5.88 11.28
CA VAL A 75 -9.23 -4.70 10.46
C VAL A 75 -8.93 -3.50 11.35
N TRP A 76 -8.31 -2.49 10.77
CA TRP A 76 -8.00 -1.26 11.48
C TRP A 76 -8.90 -0.13 10.98
N LEU A 77 -9.48 0.63 11.92
CA LEU A 77 -10.24 1.84 11.68
C LEU A 77 -9.86 2.88 12.74
N PHE A 78 -9.44 4.07 12.32
CA PHE A 78 -9.02 5.16 13.22
C PHE A 78 -7.91 4.80 14.21
N GLY A 79 -7.08 3.79 13.91
CA GLY A 79 -6.05 3.29 14.82
C GLY A 79 -6.53 2.23 15.81
N GLU A 80 -7.79 1.84 15.76
CA GLU A 80 -8.39 0.78 16.56
C GLU A 80 -8.60 -0.49 15.75
N GLN A 81 -8.52 -1.63 16.41
CA GLN A 81 -8.69 -2.93 15.80
C GLN A 81 -10.16 -3.36 15.91
N LEU A 82 -10.76 -3.67 14.76
CA LEU A 82 -12.14 -4.14 14.65
C LEU A 82 -12.15 -5.55 14.08
N THR A 83 -13.14 -6.34 14.49
CA THR A 83 -13.40 -7.67 13.94
C THR A 83 -14.53 -7.59 12.92
N LEU A 84 -14.27 -8.03 11.68
CA LEU A 84 -15.31 -8.16 10.66
C LEU A 84 -15.91 -9.56 10.67
N PRO A 85 -17.19 -9.71 10.27
CA PRO A 85 -17.81 -11.01 10.04
C PRO A 85 -16.97 -11.86 9.06
N PRO A 86 -16.99 -13.21 9.20
CA PRO A 86 -16.17 -14.11 8.38
C PRO A 86 -16.41 -14.00 6.87
N ASP A 87 -17.63 -13.60 6.47
CA ASP A 87 -18.06 -13.41 5.08
C ASP A 87 -17.86 -11.98 4.54
N ALA A 88 -17.36 -11.07 5.37
CA ALA A 88 -17.15 -9.69 4.98
C ALA A 88 -16.01 -9.55 3.93
N ASN A 89 -16.30 -8.85 2.84
CA ASN A 89 -15.29 -8.50 1.86
C ASN A 89 -14.51 -7.27 2.33
N TRP A 90 -13.31 -7.50 2.86
CA TRP A 90 -12.41 -6.47 3.37
C TRP A 90 -12.17 -5.33 2.37
N ASP A 91 -11.88 -5.64 1.11
CA ASP A 91 -11.58 -4.63 0.09
C ASP A 91 -12.77 -3.71 -0.19
N SER A 92 -13.99 -4.28 -0.23
CA SER A 92 -15.23 -3.50 -0.41
C SER A 92 -15.51 -2.63 0.81
N TRP A 93 -15.40 -3.20 2.01
CA TRP A 93 -15.61 -2.48 3.26
C TRP A 93 -14.61 -1.31 3.42
N GLN A 94 -13.33 -1.56 3.21
CA GLN A 94 -12.29 -0.51 3.30
C GLN A 94 -12.55 0.62 2.29
N LYS A 95 -12.93 0.28 1.07
CA LYS A 95 -13.26 1.27 0.03
C LYS A 95 -14.47 2.11 0.42
N GLU A 96 -15.49 1.50 1.00
CA GLU A 96 -16.69 2.17 1.49
C GLU A 96 -16.36 3.12 2.63
N GLN A 97 -15.65 2.63 3.67
CA GLN A 97 -15.21 3.48 4.77
C GLN A 97 -14.35 4.65 4.29
N ALA A 98 -13.42 4.41 3.35
CA ALA A 98 -12.60 5.45 2.77
C ALA A 98 -13.42 6.53 2.06
N ALA A 99 -14.47 6.14 1.32
CA ALA A 99 -15.34 7.07 0.61
C ALA A 99 -16.13 7.98 1.57
N HIS A 100 -16.48 7.48 2.75
CA HIS A 100 -17.20 8.24 3.76
C HIS A 100 -16.28 9.12 4.64
N LEU A 101 -15.12 8.61 5.03
CA LEU A 101 -14.30 9.21 6.09
C LEU A 101 -13.16 10.10 5.59
N LEU A 102 -12.45 9.67 4.53
CA LEU A 102 -11.29 10.43 4.04
C LEU A 102 -11.63 11.80 3.44
N PRO A 103 -12.80 12.04 2.82
CA PRO A 103 -13.17 13.41 2.44
C PRO A 103 -13.18 14.39 3.60
N ALA A 104 -13.68 13.99 4.78
CA ALA A 104 -13.68 14.85 5.95
C ALA A 104 -12.27 15.20 6.44
N ALA A 105 -11.35 14.22 6.46
CA ALA A 105 -9.94 14.46 6.79
C ALA A 105 -9.26 15.37 5.74
N TYR A 106 -9.61 15.23 4.46
CA TYR A 106 -9.12 16.10 3.40
C TYR A 106 -9.65 17.54 3.56
N GLU A 107 -10.95 17.72 3.91
CA GLU A 107 -11.51 19.05 4.19
C GLU A 107 -10.81 19.72 5.36
N GLN A 108 -10.56 19.00 6.45
CA GLN A 108 -9.82 19.54 7.60
C GLN A 108 -8.41 19.97 7.19
N ALA A 109 -7.70 19.16 6.40
CA ALA A 109 -6.39 19.53 5.89
C ALA A 109 -6.45 20.74 4.94
N TRP A 110 -7.49 20.83 4.10
CA TRP A 110 -7.70 21.98 3.23
C TRP A 110 -7.94 23.28 4.03
N GLU A 111 -8.74 23.25 5.08
CA GLU A 111 -8.97 24.42 5.95
C GLU A 111 -7.68 24.98 6.54
N LEU A 112 -6.68 24.11 6.83
CA LEU A 112 -5.36 24.56 7.29
C LEU A 112 -4.57 25.29 6.21
N LEU A 113 -4.74 24.94 4.93
CA LEU A 113 -3.93 25.43 3.81
C LEU A 113 -4.69 26.32 2.83
N LYS A 114 -5.98 26.62 3.03
CA LYS A 114 -6.81 27.36 2.07
C LYS A 114 -6.25 28.74 1.68
N ASP A 115 -5.54 29.39 2.59
CA ASP A 115 -4.96 30.71 2.40
C ASP A 115 -3.50 30.64 1.85
N ALA A 116 -3.01 29.45 1.52
CA ALA A 116 -1.64 29.22 1.06
C ALA A 116 -1.39 29.63 -0.41
N GLY A 117 -2.39 30.15 -1.13
CA GLY A 117 -2.21 30.76 -2.46
C GLY A 117 -2.41 29.80 -3.64
N PHE A 118 -3.09 28.68 -3.46
CA PHE A 118 -3.49 27.75 -4.54
C PHE A 118 -4.95 27.35 -4.43
N SER A 119 -5.56 26.95 -5.58
CA SER A 119 -6.94 26.48 -5.59
C SER A 119 -7.03 25.06 -5.08
N LYS A 120 -8.15 24.73 -4.42
CA LYS A 120 -8.40 23.39 -3.87
C LYS A 120 -8.27 22.30 -4.92
N PRO A 121 -7.33 21.34 -4.74
CA PRO A 121 -7.19 20.22 -5.67
C PRO A 121 -8.35 19.23 -5.56
N ALA A 122 -8.59 18.50 -6.65
CA ALA A 122 -9.56 17.41 -6.63
C ALA A 122 -9.02 16.22 -5.83
N LEU A 123 -9.87 15.68 -4.93
CA LEU A 123 -9.56 14.46 -4.18
C LEU A 123 -9.89 13.21 -5.00
N ARG A 124 -8.99 12.23 -4.98
CA ARG A 124 -9.21 10.87 -5.46
C ARG A 124 -8.85 9.88 -4.36
N LEU A 125 -9.58 8.77 -4.30
CA LEU A 125 -9.31 7.67 -3.39
C LEU A 125 -8.91 6.45 -4.20
N ARG A 126 -7.81 5.79 -3.78
CA ARG A 126 -7.29 4.63 -4.50
C ARG A 126 -6.54 3.70 -3.54
N LYS A 127 -6.71 2.38 -3.67
CA LYS A 127 -5.85 1.40 -3.01
C LYS A 127 -4.44 1.48 -3.61
N MET A 128 -3.44 1.73 -2.77
CA MET A 128 -2.03 1.82 -3.14
C MET A 128 -1.20 0.88 -2.26
N LYS A 129 -0.10 0.33 -2.82
CA LYS A 129 0.71 -0.71 -2.16
C LYS A 129 1.91 -0.18 -1.35
N SER A 130 2.34 1.05 -1.59
CA SER A 130 3.63 1.53 -1.07
C SER A 130 3.63 2.98 -0.61
N ARG A 131 2.48 3.64 -0.62
CA ARG A 131 2.38 5.05 -0.20
C ARG A 131 0.99 5.36 0.35
N TRP A 132 0.92 6.36 1.20
CA TRP A 132 -0.32 6.83 1.83
C TRP A 132 -1.07 7.86 0.99
N GLY A 133 -0.35 8.61 0.16
CA GLY A 133 -0.91 9.60 -0.72
C GLY A 133 -0.04 9.86 -1.96
N SER A 134 -0.50 10.73 -2.83
CA SER A 134 0.26 11.32 -3.93
C SER A 134 -0.40 12.59 -4.43
N CYS A 135 0.40 13.58 -4.82
CA CYS A 135 -0.03 14.81 -5.45
C CYS A 135 0.45 14.88 -6.90
N ILE A 136 -0.40 15.40 -7.80
CA ILE A 136 -0.05 15.78 -9.17
C ILE A 136 -0.36 17.28 -9.31
N PRO A 137 0.58 18.18 -9.01
CA PRO A 137 0.34 19.63 -9.01
C PRO A 137 -0.18 20.15 -10.35
N SER A 138 0.40 19.69 -11.48
CA SER A 138 -0.01 20.12 -12.83
C SER A 138 -1.46 19.79 -13.19
N LYS A 139 -2.10 18.84 -12.47
CA LYS A 139 -3.51 18.45 -12.66
C LYS A 139 -4.40 18.92 -11.53
N ALA A 140 -3.83 19.56 -10.52
CA ALA A 140 -4.51 19.89 -9.26
C ALA A 140 -5.29 18.68 -8.70
N VAL A 141 -4.60 17.52 -8.54
CA VAL A 141 -5.20 16.27 -8.05
C VAL A 141 -4.37 15.70 -6.92
N ILE A 142 -5.04 15.42 -5.82
CA ILE A 142 -4.51 14.65 -4.70
C ILE A 142 -5.17 13.28 -4.66
N THR A 143 -4.39 12.24 -4.44
CA THR A 143 -4.88 10.88 -4.26
C THR A 143 -4.51 10.40 -2.87
N LEU A 144 -5.49 9.96 -2.06
CA LEU A 144 -5.26 9.30 -0.78
C LEU A 144 -5.48 7.80 -0.90
N ASN A 145 -4.67 7.04 -0.17
CA ASN A 145 -4.80 5.59 -0.11
C ASN A 145 -6.02 5.21 0.74
N THR A 146 -6.87 4.32 0.23
CA THR A 146 -8.02 3.82 0.99
C THR A 146 -7.64 3.14 2.31
N ALA A 147 -6.43 2.54 2.39
CA ALA A 147 -5.91 1.97 3.64
C ALA A 147 -5.71 3.00 4.76
N LEU A 148 -5.69 4.31 4.42
CA LEU A 148 -5.48 5.39 5.39
C LEU A 148 -6.61 5.48 6.42
N VAL A 149 -7.81 4.93 6.15
CA VAL A 149 -8.90 4.83 7.14
C VAL A 149 -8.52 4.03 8.38
N GLY A 150 -7.55 3.13 8.26
CA GLY A 150 -7.01 2.37 9.39
C GLY A 150 -6.17 3.20 10.36
N ALA A 151 -5.70 4.38 9.94
CA ALA A 151 -4.90 5.27 10.76
C ALA A 151 -5.77 6.22 11.60
N PRO A 152 -5.29 6.74 12.73
CA PRO A 152 -5.95 7.81 13.48
C PRO A 152 -6.29 9.02 12.60
N VAL A 153 -7.38 9.72 12.93
CA VAL A 153 -7.90 10.83 12.11
C VAL A 153 -6.86 11.94 11.91
N ASP A 154 -6.13 12.29 12.94
CA ASP A 154 -5.05 13.29 12.87
C ASP A 154 -3.92 12.87 11.91
N CYS A 155 -3.61 11.56 11.83
CA CYS A 155 -2.67 11.03 10.84
C CYS A 155 -3.25 11.06 9.42
N GLN A 156 -4.57 10.86 9.26
CA GLN A 156 -5.24 11.03 7.97
C GLN A 156 -5.15 12.48 7.49
N VAL A 157 -5.43 13.44 8.38
CA VAL A 157 -5.30 14.88 8.12
C VAL A 157 -3.84 15.25 7.80
N ALA A 158 -2.88 14.70 8.54
CA ALA A 158 -1.46 14.95 8.32
C ALA A 158 -0.98 14.49 6.94
N VAL A 159 -1.46 13.32 6.46
CA VAL A 159 -1.16 12.84 5.10
C VAL A 159 -1.81 13.74 4.05
N ALA A 160 -3.06 14.14 4.24
CA ALA A 160 -3.75 15.03 3.31
C ALA A 160 -3.04 16.40 3.23
N ALA A 161 -2.63 16.97 4.36
CA ALA A 161 -1.85 18.21 4.41
C ALA A 161 -0.47 18.06 3.75
N HIS A 162 0.21 16.92 3.92
CA HIS A 162 1.46 16.62 3.23
C HIS A 162 1.29 16.67 1.70
N GLU A 163 0.23 16.03 1.17
CA GLU A 163 -0.06 16.05 -0.26
C GLU A 163 -0.47 17.47 -0.74
N LEU A 164 -1.18 18.24 0.08
CA LEU A 164 -1.51 19.65 -0.21
C LEU A 164 -0.25 20.52 -0.25
N CYS A 165 0.73 20.31 0.65
CA CYS A 165 2.01 21.04 0.63
C CYS A 165 2.80 20.82 -0.67
N HIS A 166 2.59 19.71 -1.39
CA HIS A 166 3.19 19.49 -2.71
C HIS A 166 2.66 20.43 -3.79
N MET A 167 1.53 21.10 -3.58
CA MET A 167 1.06 22.18 -4.46
C MET A 167 1.96 23.41 -4.37
N LEU A 168 2.61 23.65 -3.21
CA LEU A 168 3.55 24.73 -2.97
C LEU A 168 5.00 24.34 -3.30
N HIS A 169 5.37 23.13 -2.86
CA HIS A 169 6.75 22.62 -2.93
C HIS A 169 6.74 21.18 -3.48
N PRO A 170 7.03 20.97 -4.78
CA PRO A 170 6.98 19.63 -5.40
C PRO A 170 7.95 18.64 -4.79
N ASN A 171 9.05 19.09 -4.20
CA ASN A 171 10.10 18.27 -3.63
C ASN A 171 10.11 18.37 -2.10
N HIS A 172 10.50 17.32 -1.40
CA HIS A 172 10.68 17.28 0.06
C HIS A 172 11.93 18.08 0.51
N SER A 173 12.00 19.35 0.11
CA SER A 173 13.05 20.29 0.48
C SER A 173 12.86 20.83 1.91
N LYS A 174 13.83 21.60 2.40
CA LYS A 174 13.70 22.33 3.67
C LYS A 174 12.44 23.22 3.68
N ALA A 175 12.16 23.92 2.57
CA ALA A 175 10.97 24.77 2.44
C ALA A 175 9.67 23.96 2.55
N PHE A 176 9.61 22.76 1.94
CA PHE A 176 8.49 21.84 2.09
C PHE A 176 8.23 21.50 3.56
N TYR A 177 9.25 21.04 4.28
CA TYR A 177 9.08 20.66 5.69
C TYR A 177 8.80 21.87 6.59
N THR A 178 9.35 23.03 6.28
CA THR A 178 9.02 24.27 7.01
C THR A 178 7.54 24.61 6.85
N ALA A 179 6.98 24.53 5.64
CA ALA A 179 5.57 24.76 5.40
C ALA A 179 4.71 23.67 6.07
N LEU A 180 5.08 22.40 5.92
CA LEU A 180 4.33 21.29 6.50
C LEU A 180 4.25 21.36 8.03
N TYR A 181 5.35 21.65 8.72
CA TYR A 181 5.37 21.80 10.19
C TYR A 181 4.65 23.06 10.67
N HIS A 182 4.54 24.08 9.82
CA HIS A 182 3.70 25.25 10.12
C HIS A 182 2.22 24.86 10.19
N TYR A 183 1.74 24.08 9.23
CA TYR A 183 0.32 23.65 9.16
C TYR A 183 0.00 22.45 10.06
N VAL A 184 0.97 21.56 10.26
CA VAL A 184 0.83 20.33 11.06
C VAL A 184 2.03 20.20 11.99
N PRO A 185 2.04 20.88 13.15
CA PRO A 185 3.18 20.86 14.08
C PRO A 185 3.57 19.44 14.54
N ASP A 186 2.59 18.57 14.75
CA ASP A 186 2.81 17.19 15.22
C ASP A 186 3.03 16.17 14.07
N TYR A 187 3.40 16.63 12.87
CA TYR A 187 3.56 15.76 11.71
C TYR A 187 4.50 14.57 11.96
N GLU A 188 5.60 14.76 12.69
CA GLU A 188 6.56 13.67 12.96
C GLU A 188 5.95 12.51 13.76
N ARG A 189 5.04 12.78 14.69
CA ARG A 189 4.31 11.74 15.42
C ARG A 189 3.48 10.90 14.44
N CYS A 190 2.71 11.56 13.56
CA CYS A 190 1.90 10.87 12.55
C CYS A 190 2.77 10.11 11.55
N ARG A 191 3.87 10.68 11.10
CA ARG A 191 4.83 10.04 10.20
C ARG A 191 5.42 8.76 10.81
N ASN A 192 5.82 8.79 12.07
CA ASN A 192 6.36 7.63 12.77
C ASN A 192 5.31 6.54 12.95
N TYR A 193 4.08 6.91 13.35
CA TYR A 193 2.95 5.97 13.40
C TYR A 193 2.72 5.30 12.03
N LEU A 194 2.58 6.08 10.97
CA LEU A 194 2.31 5.56 9.62
C LEU A 194 3.44 4.69 9.08
N LYS A 195 4.69 4.98 9.44
CA LYS A 195 5.84 4.16 9.08
C LYS A 195 5.81 2.80 9.77
N SER A 196 5.45 2.75 11.06
CA SER A 196 5.29 1.48 11.79
C SER A 196 4.05 0.70 11.34
N ALA A 197 2.98 1.41 10.97
CA ALA A 197 1.71 0.83 10.55
C ALA A 197 1.70 0.36 9.09
N GLN A 198 2.68 0.74 8.27
CA GLN A 198 2.69 0.45 6.84
C GLN A 198 2.57 -1.05 6.54
N GLY A 199 3.27 -1.88 7.27
CA GLY A 199 3.27 -3.33 7.07
C GLY A 199 1.91 -3.99 7.33
N PHE A 200 1.10 -3.48 8.25
CA PHE A 200 -0.20 -4.08 8.57
C PHE A 200 -1.41 -3.33 7.98
N LEU A 201 -1.24 -2.10 7.49
CA LEU A 201 -2.33 -1.34 6.85
C LEU A 201 -2.28 -1.34 5.32
N ILE A 202 -1.08 -1.36 4.72
CA ILE A 202 -0.93 -1.30 3.26
C ILE A 202 -0.69 -2.68 2.64
N ASP A 203 0.00 -3.59 3.32
CA ASP A 203 0.40 -4.90 2.79
C ASP A 203 -0.65 -6.01 3.03
N LEU A 204 -1.84 -5.66 3.55
CA LEU A 204 -2.99 -6.56 3.71
C LEU A 204 -3.69 -6.85 2.39
#